data_5934e63f3ec6c88d9dac3017f697fc7e
#
_entry.id   5934e63f3ec6c88d9dac3017f697fc7e
#
_cell.length_a   1.000
_cell.length_b   1.000
_cell.length_c   1.000
_cell.angle_alpha   90.00
_cell.angle_beta   90.00
_cell.angle_gamma   90.00
#
_symmetry.space_group_name_H-M   'P 1'
#
loop_
_entity.id
_entity.type
_entity.pdbx_description
1 polymer ?
#
loop_
_entity_poly.entity_id
_entity_poly.type
_entity_poly.pdbx_seq_one_letter_code
_entity_poly.pdbx_strand_id
1 'polypeptide(L)'
;RRTLHRGAILVEPGSTDKVLFILLSGELTVHVDTVDHDPVAVVHPGEHVGEVALIDAQPRSAWVVASKASEVLAVPELVFWDVVTRWPQVAINALRCLARHVRGGNMEVTESRRLQAEYRRHASVDALTGLYNRRWLAEMLPRQVERARGSGEDLTVVMVDVDHFKRFND
;
A
#
# COMPACT_ATOMS: atom_id res chain seq x y z
N ARG A 1 -12.54 24.47 -15.70
CA ARG A 1 -12.40 23.11 -16.22
C ARG A 1 -11.03 22.92 -16.88
N ARG A 2 -10.47 21.71 -16.81
CA ARG A 2 -9.21 21.33 -17.47
C ARG A 2 -9.40 19.99 -18.16
N THR A 3 -8.91 19.88 -19.39
CA THR A 3 -8.89 18.62 -20.15
C THR A 3 -7.50 18.02 -20.05
N LEU A 4 -7.43 16.71 -19.83
CA LEU A 4 -6.22 15.94 -19.68
C LEU A 4 -6.19 14.85 -20.75
N HIS A 5 -5.08 14.70 -21.46
CA HIS A 5 -4.84 13.53 -22.29
C HIS A 5 -4.39 12.35 -21.42
N ARG A 6 -4.49 11.14 -21.94
CA ARG A 6 -3.97 9.94 -21.27
C ARG A 6 -2.47 10.10 -20.97
N GLY A 7 -2.05 9.77 -19.76
CA GLY A 7 -0.69 9.90 -19.26
C GLY A 7 -0.36 11.31 -18.73
N ALA A 8 -1.29 12.27 -18.78
CA ALA A 8 -1.04 13.59 -18.23
C ALA A 8 -1.01 13.54 -16.70
N ILE A 9 0.00 14.16 -16.10
CA ILE A 9 0.12 14.33 -14.66
C ILE A 9 -0.71 15.54 -14.25
N LEU A 10 -1.66 15.33 -13.36
CA LEU A 10 -2.53 16.35 -12.78
C LEU A 10 -1.96 16.93 -11.48
N VAL A 11 -1.37 16.06 -10.64
CA VAL A 11 -0.78 16.41 -9.34
C VAL A 11 0.54 15.70 -9.20
N GLU A 12 1.55 16.41 -8.67
CA GLU A 12 2.88 15.88 -8.33
C GLU A 12 3.12 15.95 -6.82
N PRO A 13 3.71 14.92 -6.19
CA PRO A 13 4.05 14.97 -4.76
C PRO A 13 5.04 16.09 -4.48
N GLY A 14 4.92 16.69 -3.30
CA GLY A 14 5.73 17.84 -2.88
C GLY A 14 5.24 19.18 -3.42
N SER A 15 4.31 19.24 -4.37
CA SER A 15 3.73 20.52 -4.80
C SER A 15 2.85 21.11 -3.69
N THR A 16 2.80 22.45 -3.64
CA THR A 16 2.10 23.22 -2.59
C THR A 16 0.84 23.88 -3.10
N ASP A 17 0.40 23.53 -4.30
CA ASP A 17 -0.85 24.04 -4.86
C ASP A 17 -2.06 23.55 -4.05
N LYS A 18 -2.97 24.45 -3.76
CA LYS A 18 -4.14 24.20 -2.92
C LYS A 18 -5.41 24.19 -3.78
N VAL A 19 -5.55 23.11 -4.54
CA VAL A 19 -6.68 22.92 -5.46
C VAL A 19 -7.26 21.52 -5.28
N LEU A 20 -8.57 21.42 -5.11
CA LEU A 20 -9.34 20.18 -5.23
C LEU A 20 -9.68 19.95 -6.70
N PHE A 21 -9.56 18.73 -7.16
CA PHE A 21 -9.99 18.35 -8.51
C PHE A 21 -11.16 17.37 -8.43
N ILE A 22 -12.27 17.70 -9.08
CA ILE A 22 -13.42 16.80 -9.23
C ILE A 22 -13.37 16.24 -10.65
N LEU A 23 -13.38 14.90 -10.77
CA LEU A 23 -13.40 14.23 -12.06
C LEU A 23 -14.81 14.29 -12.65
N LEU A 24 -14.92 14.89 -13.84
CA LEU A 24 -16.18 15.02 -14.57
C LEU A 24 -16.38 13.87 -15.56
N SER A 25 -15.31 13.45 -16.23
CA SER A 25 -15.30 12.32 -17.17
C SER A 25 -13.90 11.74 -17.30
N GLY A 26 -13.81 10.48 -17.75
CA GLY A 26 -12.54 9.77 -17.87
C GLY A 26 -12.21 8.95 -16.63
N GLU A 27 -10.89 8.85 -16.30
CA GLU A 27 -10.40 8.07 -15.17
C GLU A 27 -9.02 8.59 -14.75
N LEU A 28 -8.81 8.75 -13.44
CA LEU A 28 -7.50 9.11 -12.88
C LEU A 28 -7.01 7.97 -11.99
N THR A 29 -5.69 7.85 -11.86
CA THR A 29 -5.02 6.92 -10.93
C THR A 29 -4.16 7.70 -9.95
N VAL A 30 -4.11 7.22 -8.71
CA VAL A 30 -3.31 7.81 -7.63
C VAL A 30 -2.14 6.87 -7.33
N HIS A 31 -0.91 7.40 -7.28
CA HIS A 31 0.32 6.64 -7.00
C HIS A 31 1.11 7.35 -5.90
N VAL A 32 1.61 6.61 -4.91
CA VAL A 32 2.31 7.19 -3.75
C VAL A 32 3.81 7.34 -4.03
N ASP A 33 4.46 6.29 -4.54
CA ASP A 33 5.91 6.29 -4.73
C ASP A 33 6.31 6.75 -6.13
N THR A 34 5.90 6.02 -7.15
CA THR A 34 6.19 6.29 -8.56
C THR A 34 4.98 5.95 -9.43
N VAL A 35 4.90 6.57 -10.59
CA VAL A 35 3.81 6.32 -11.56
C VAL A 35 3.92 4.97 -12.27
N ASP A 36 5.08 4.30 -12.15
CA ASP A 36 5.35 3.00 -12.76
C ASP A 36 4.83 1.81 -11.93
N HIS A 37 4.48 2.05 -10.65
CA HIS A 37 3.89 1.04 -9.79
C HIS A 37 2.37 1.03 -9.92
N ASP A 38 1.75 -0.05 -9.44
CA ASP A 38 0.29 -0.15 -9.39
C ASP A 38 -0.31 1.02 -8.61
N PRO A 39 -1.43 1.59 -9.08
CA PRO A 39 -2.08 2.70 -8.42
C PRO A 39 -2.70 2.26 -7.08
N VAL A 40 -2.52 3.06 -6.05
CA VAL A 40 -3.16 2.83 -4.73
C VAL A 40 -4.66 3.18 -4.74
N ALA A 41 -5.13 3.92 -5.73
CA ALA A 41 -6.53 4.20 -5.92
C ALA A 41 -6.85 4.56 -7.38
N VAL A 42 -8.06 4.21 -7.81
CA VAL A 42 -8.65 4.65 -9.07
C VAL A 42 -9.79 5.62 -8.76
N VAL A 43 -9.83 6.74 -9.47
CA VAL A 43 -10.81 7.80 -9.28
C VAL A 43 -11.77 7.80 -10.47
N HIS A 44 -13.05 7.72 -10.16
CA HIS A 44 -14.12 7.67 -11.14
C HIS A 44 -14.90 9.01 -11.25
N PRO A 45 -15.65 9.23 -12.34
CA PRO A 45 -16.48 10.42 -12.49
C PRO A 45 -17.40 10.66 -11.28
N GLY A 46 -17.41 11.90 -10.79
CA GLY A 46 -18.12 12.31 -9.57
C GLY A 46 -17.26 12.21 -8.29
N GLU A 47 -16.10 11.57 -8.34
CA GLU A 47 -15.16 11.57 -7.24
C GLU A 47 -14.17 12.74 -7.34
N HIS A 48 -13.39 12.95 -6.28
CA HIS A 48 -12.43 14.05 -6.19
C HIS A 48 -11.07 13.57 -5.67
N VAL A 49 -10.05 14.38 -5.94
CA VAL A 49 -8.68 14.20 -5.42
C VAL A 49 -8.10 15.53 -4.98
N GLY A 50 -7.14 15.48 -4.08
CA GLY A 50 -6.39 16.64 -3.61
C GLY A 50 -6.98 17.29 -2.37
N GLU A 51 -7.99 16.67 -1.74
CA GLU A 51 -8.60 17.11 -0.49
C GLU A 51 -7.64 17.03 0.69
N VAL A 52 -6.75 16.04 0.72
CA VAL A 52 -5.83 15.81 1.83
C VAL A 52 -4.99 17.06 2.09
N ALA A 53 -4.32 17.59 1.06
CA ALA A 53 -3.49 18.78 1.16
C ALA A 53 -4.28 20.06 1.53
N LEU A 54 -5.59 20.08 1.29
CA LEU A 54 -6.46 21.19 1.73
C LEU A 54 -6.85 21.05 3.22
N ILE A 55 -6.96 19.81 3.71
CA ILE A 55 -7.40 19.52 5.09
C ILE A 55 -6.22 19.61 6.07
N ASP A 56 -5.07 19.01 5.73
CA ASP A 56 -3.90 18.92 6.61
C ASP A 56 -2.86 20.03 6.38
N ALA A 57 -3.07 20.86 5.36
CA ALA A 57 -2.18 21.95 4.95
C ALA A 57 -0.73 21.50 4.64
N GLN A 58 -0.54 20.21 4.31
CA GLN A 58 0.74 19.64 3.91
C GLN A 58 0.91 19.68 2.39
N PRO A 59 2.15 19.56 1.86
CA PRO A 59 2.38 19.35 0.44
C PRO A 59 1.66 18.09 -0.09
N ARG A 60 1.42 18.06 -1.39
CA ARG A 60 0.83 16.89 -2.06
C ARG A 60 1.60 15.62 -1.73
N SER A 61 0.90 14.55 -1.37
CA SER A 61 1.48 13.28 -0.92
C SER A 61 1.59 12.22 -2.04
N ALA A 62 0.96 12.45 -3.19
CA ALA A 62 0.83 11.44 -4.23
C ALA A 62 0.82 12.06 -5.63
N TRP A 63 1.18 11.24 -6.63
CA TRP A 63 0.93 11.50 -8.03
C TRP A 63 -0.52 11.26 -8.36
N VAL A 64 -1.12 12.12 -9.20
CA VAL A 64 -2.42 11.86 -9.82
C VAL A 64 -2.24 11.95 -11.33
N VAL A 65 -2.52 10.84 -12.02
CA VAL A 65 -2.29 10.69 -13.46
C VAL A 65 -3.60 10.34 -14.17
N ALA A 66 -3.81 10.88 -15.35
CA ALA A 66 -4.94 10.53 -16.18
C ALA A 66 -4.67 9.18 -16.89
N SER A 67 -5.31 8.10 -16.45
CA SER A 67 -5.23 6.78 -17.10
C SER A 67 -6.00 6.74 -18.42
N LYS A 68 -6.98 7.61 -18.56
CA LYS A 68 -7.76 7.88 -19.79
C LYS A 68 -7.82 9.38 -20.08
N ALA A 69 -8.24 9.73 -21.29
CA ALA A 69 -8.60 11.12 -21.57
C ALA A 69 -9.69 11.56 -20.59
N SER A 70 -9.45 12.65 -19.86
CA SER A 70 -10.24 13.04 -18.70
C SER A 70 -10.56 14.52 -18.69
N GLU A 71 -11.69 14.89 -18.10
CA GLU A 71 -12.06 16.27 -17.81
C GLU A 71 -12.23 16.44 -16.30
N VAL A 72 -11.58 17.47 -15.75
CA VAL A 72 -11.65 17.79 -14.31
C VAL A 72 -12.12 19.22 -14.08
N LEU A 73 -12.83 19.42 -12.96
CA LEU A 73 -13.14 20.72 -12.41
C LEU A 73 -12.14 21.05 -11.32
N ALA A 74 -11.34 22.09 -11.52
CA ALA A 74 -10.43 22.60 -10.49
C ALA A 74 -11.17 23.55 -9.55
N VAL A 75 -11.14 23.27 -8.25
CA VAL A 75 -11.79 24.05 -7.20
C VAL A 75 -10.68 24.60 -6.28
N PRO A 76 -10.39 25.91 -6.30
CA PRO A 76 -9.43 26.53 -5.40
C PRO A 76 -9.82 26.39 -3.93
N GLU A 77 -8.83 26.39 -3.02
CA GLU A 77 -9.01 26.24 -1.58
C GLU A 77 -10.10 27.15 -1.01
N LEU A 78 -10.07 28.44 -1.34
CA LEU A 78 -11.06 29.41 -0.84
C LEU A 78 -12.49 29.02 -1.23
N VAL A 79 -12.70 28.56 -2.46
CA VAL A 79 -14.01 28.13 -2.95
C VAL A 79 -14.44 26.85 -2.25
N PHE A 80 -13.51 25.91 -2.04
CA PHE A 80 -13.79 24.67 -1.32
C PHE A 80 -14.30 24.97 0.11
N TRP A 81 -13.59 25.81 0.86
CA TRP A 81 -13.99 26.15 2.23
C TRP A 81 -15.28 26.96 2.32
N ASP A 82 -15.54 27.86 1.37
CA ASP A 82 -16.81 28.59 1.28
C ASP A 82 -17.98 27.61 1.04
N VAL A 83 -17.82 26.65 0.13
CA VAL A 83 -18.83 25.62 -0.16
C VAL A 83 -19.06 24.70 1.05
N VAL A 84 -17.99 24.23 1.68
CA VAL A 84 -18.06 23.36 2.89
C VAL A 84 -18.79 24.07 4.04
N THR A 85 -18.51 25.35 4.24
CA THR A 85 -19.13 26.15 5.31
C THR A 85 -20.62 26.35 5.07
N ARG A 86 -21.04 26.57 3.82
CA ARG A 86 -22.45 26.75 3.47
C ARG A 86 -23.24 25.45 3.41
N TRP A 87 -22.61 24.37 3.00
CA TRP A 87 -23.22 23.05 2.84
C TRP A 87 -22.40 21.96 3.52
N PRO A 88 -22.61 21.72 4.81
CA PRO A 88 -21.86 20.70 5.58
C PRO A 88 -21.91 19.29 4.98
N GLN A 89 -22.94 18.99 4.18
CA GLN A 89 -23.06 17.73 3.45
C GLN A 89 -21.88 17.49 2.49
N VAL A 90 -21.28 18.55 1.96
CA VAL A 90 -20.09 18.45 1.09
C VAL A 90 -18.89 17.92 1.88
N ALA A 91 -18.69 18.39 3.13
CA ALA A 91 -17.66 17.87 4.00
C ALA A 91 -17.87 16.37 4.32
N ILE A 92 -19.11 15.97 4.60
CA ILE A 92 -19.46 14.55 4.86
C ILE A 92 -19.15 13.70 3.62
N ASN A 93 -19.45 14.19 2.42
CA ASN A 93 -19.16 13.47 1.18
C ASN A 93 -17.64 13.35 0.94
N ALA A 94 -16.88 14.41 1.20
CA ALA A 94 -15.41 14.41 1.12
C ALA A 94 -14.82 13.37 2.10
N LEU A 95 -15.27 13.34 3.36
CA LEU A 95 -14.85 12.36 4.35
C LEU A 95 -15.20 10.92 3.94
N ARG A 96 -16.36 10.69 3.35
CA ARG A 96 -16.74 9.36 2.83
C ARG A 96 -15.84 8.91 1.69
N CYS A 97 -15.45 9.81 0.80
CA CYS A 97 -14.51 9.53 -0.28
C CYS A 97 -13.14 9.15 0.29
N LEU A 98 -12.60 9.96 1.19
CA LEU A 98 -11.33 9.68 1.88
C LEU A 98 -11.35 8.33 2.61
N ALA A 99 -12.44 8.02 3.33
CA ALA A 99 -12.60 6.74 4.02
C ALA A 99 -12.60 5.54 3.05
N ARG A 100 -13.12 5.68 1.83
CA ARG A 100 -13.03 4.64 0.78
C ARG A 100 -11.61 4.44 0.30
N HIS A 101 -10.88 5.53 0.03
CA HIS A 101 -9.48 5.46 -0.40
C HIS A 101 -8.60 4.79 0.65
N VAL A 102 -8.75 5.14 1.93
CA VAL A 102 -8.02 4.50 3.05
C VAL A 102 -8.34 3.01 3.16
N ARG A 103 -9.60 2.61 3.00
CA ARG A 103 -9.97 1.18 3.06
C ARG A 103 -9.42 0.40 1.87
N GLY A 104 -9.44 0.97 0.68
CA GLY A 104 -8.85 0.36 -0.52
C GLY A 104 -7.37 0.08 -0.34
N GLY A 105 -6.59 1.07 0.06
CA GLY A 105 -5.16 0.93 0.33
C GLY A 105 -4.83 -0.09 1.42
N ASN A 106 -5.64 -0.18 2.49
CA ASN A 106 -5.44 -1.17 3.54
C ASN A 106 -5.67 -2.62 3.07
N MET A 107 -6.57 -2.86 2.13
CA MET A 107 -6.82 -4.20 1.58
C MET A 107 -5.63 -4.69 0.74
N GLU A 108 -5.03 -3.85 -0.08
CA GLU A 108 -3.83 -4.20 -0.87
C GLU A 108 -2.61 -4.51 0.01
N VAL A 109 -2.36 -3.70 1.04
CA VAL A 109 -1.28 -3.96 2.01
C VAL A 109 -1.47 -5.29 2.72
N THR A 110 -2.71 -5.65 3.05
CA THR A 110 -3.02 -6.92 3.72
C THR A 110 -2.80 -8.11 2.79
N GLU A 111 -3.20 -8.03 1.52
CA GLU A 111 -3.00 -9.07 0.53
C GLU A 111 -1.51 -9.26 0.19
N SER A 112 -0.77 -8.17 0.01
CA SER A 112 0.69 -8.21 -0.21
C SER A 112 1.43 -8.86 0.97
N ARG A 113 1.05 -8.54 2.22
CA ARG A 113 1.62 -9.17 3.42
C ARG A 113 1.28 -10.66 3.51
N ARG A 114 0.07 -11.05 3.10
CA ARG A 114 -0.35 -12.45 3.06
C ARG A 114 0.45 -13.25 2.04
N LEU A 115 0.58 -12.75 0.81
CA LEU A 115 1.41 -13.36 -0.23
C LEU A 115 2.88 -13.47 0.20
N GLN A 116 3.42 -12.43 0.82
CA GLN A 116 4.79 -12.46 1.36
C GLN A 116 4.96 -13.49 2.48
N ALA A 117 3.96 -13.65 3.35
CA ALA A 117 3.96 -14.67 4.40
C ALA A 117 3.86 -16.09 3.83
N GLU A 118 3.06 -16.31 2.79
CA GLU A 118 2.99 -17.59 2.06
C GLU A 118 4.32 -17.90 1.34
N TYR A 119 4.91 -16.93 0.64
CA TYR A 119 6.24 -17.10 0.03
C TYR A 119 7.31 -17.46 1.08
N ARG A 120 7.31 -16.81 2.24
CA ARG A 120 8.24 -17.14 3.34
C ARG A 120 8.01 -18.54 3.88
N ARG A 121 6.76 -18.99 4.01
CA ARG A 121 6.45 -20.37 4.45
C ARG A 121 6.97 -21.40 3.45
N HIS A 122 6.73 -21.23 2.15
CA HIS A 122 7.25 -22.12 1.11
C HIS A 122 8.78 -22.12 1.04
N ALA A 123 9.41 -20.96 1.25
CA ALA A 123 10.88 -20.84 1.30
C ALA A 123 11.52 -21.40 2.60
N SER A 124 10.74 -21.76 3.62
CA SER A 124 11.21 -22.22 4.93
C SER A 124 11.11 -23.73 5.12
N VAL A 125 10.44 -24.44 4.23
CA VAL A 125 10.20 -25.88 4.31
C VAL A 125 10.92 -26.58 3.16
N ASP A 126 11.49 -27.74 3.43
CA ASP A 126 12.07 -28.63 2.44
C ASP A 126 10.95 -29.40 1.70
N ALA A 127 10.94 -29.31 0.38
CA ALA A 127 9.85 -29.83 -0.44
C ALA A 127 9.75 -31.39 -0.42
N LEU A 128 10.84 -32.08 -0.10
CA LEU A 128 10.89 -33.54 -0.08
C LEU A 128 10.40 -34.12 1.26
N THR A 129 10.87 -33.52 2.34
CA THR A 129 10.67 -34.04 3.70
C THR A 129 9.52 -33.38 4.45
N GLY A 130 9.08 -32.20 4.03
CA GLY A 130 8.09 -31.39 4.74
C GLY A 130 8.62 -30.77 6.04
N LEU A 131 9.90 -30.94 6.37
CA LEU A 131 10.54 -30.38 7.55
C LEU A 131 11.04 -28.96 7.28
N TYR A 132 11.28 -28.20 8.34
CA TYR A 132 11.92 -26.90 8.22
C TYR A 132 13.34 -27.03 7.67
N ASN A 133 13.68 -26.20 6.68
CA ASN A 133 14.97 -26.23 6.04
C ASN A 133 16.05 -25.44 6.84
N ARG A 134 17.32 -25.55 6.39
CA ARG A 134 18.47 -24.87 7.00
C ARG A 134 18.28 -23.36 7.13
N ARG A 135 17.58 -22.73 6.17
CA ARG A 135 17.34 -21.29 6.18
C ARG A 135 16.42 -20.89 7.34
N TRP A 136 15.35 -21.64 7.55
CA TRP A 136 14.46 -21.42 8.69
C TRP A 136 15.21 -21.56 10.02
N LEU A 137 16.05 -22.59 10.14
CA LEU A 137 16.85 -22.81 11.34
C LEU A 137 17.78 -21.62 11.64
N ALA A 138 18.46 -21.11 10.62
CA ALA A 138 19.36 -19.96 10.76
C ALA A 138 18.65 -18.68 11.24
N GLU A 139 17.38 -18.49 10.87
CA GLU A 139 16.56 -17.35 11.30
C GLU A 139 15.94 -17.56 12.69
N MET A 140 15.54 -18.80 13.00
CA MET A 140 14.81 -19.11 14.24
C MET A 140 15.71 -19.41 15.44
N LEU A 141 16.83 -20.07 15.24
CA LEU A 141 17.71 -20.47 16.35
C LEU A 141 18.20 -19.29 17.19
N PRO A 142 18.66 -18.16 16.62
CA PRO A 142 19.05 -16.99 17.41
C PRO A 142 17.90 -16.46 18.28
N ARG A 143 16.69 -16.44 17.75
CA ARG A 143 15.49 -15.99 18.48
C ARG A 143 15.13 -16.90 19.64
N GLN A 144 15.27 -18.22 19.47
CA GLN A 144 15.01 -19.17 20.54
C GLN A 144 16.07 -19.07 21.64
N VAL A 145 17.34 -18.85 21.29
CA VAL A 145 18.43 -18.60 22.24
C VAL A 145 18.16 -17.33 23.06
N GLU A 146 17.78 -16.24 22.41
CA GLU A 146 17.43 -14.97 23.08
C GLU A 146 16.25 -15.16 24.04
N ARG A 147 15.21 -15.88 23.59
CA ARG A 147 14.03 -16.17 24.40
C ARG A 147 14.39 -16.98 25.63
N ALA A 148 15.16 -18.08 25.47
CA ALA A 148 15.59 -18.91 26.57
C ALA A 148 16.43 -18.11 27.59
N ARG A 149 17.33 -17.26 27.14
CA ARG A 149 18.09 -16.33 28.00
C ARG A 149 17.18 -15.38 28.78
N GLY A 150 16.13 -14.86 28.17
CA GLY A 150 15.20 -13.92 28.80
C GLY A 150 14.23 -14.58 29.78
N SER A 151 13.83 -15.84 29.53
CA SER A 151 12.90 -16.59 30.40
C SER A 151 13.62 -17.43 31.48
N GLY A 152 14.94 -17.63 31.35
CA GLY A 152 15.69 -18.54 32.23
C GLY A 152 15.41 -20.02 31.97
N GLU A 153 14.81 -20.35 30.80
CA GLU A 153 14.54 -21.73 30.38
C GLU A 153 15.75 -22.36 29.67
N ASP A 154 15.94 -23.64 29.83
CA ASP A 154 16.99 -24.37 29.13
C ASP A 154 16.63 -24.62 27.68
N LEU A 155 17.57 -24.40 26.76
CA LEU A 155 17.44 -24.72 25.35
C LEU A 155 18.47 -25.80 24.97
N THR A 156 17.99 -26.93 24.46
CA THR A 156 18.84 -28.00 23.95
C THR A 156 18.74 -28.11 22.44
N VAL A 157 19.87 -28.19 21.77
CA VAL A 157 19.96 -28.41 20.32
C VAL A 157 20.52 -29.82 20.07
N VAL A 158 19.78 -30.61 19.28
CA VAL A 158 20.20 -31.96 18.90
C VAL A 158 20.50 -31.98 17.42
N MET A 159 21.68 -32.43 17.03
CA MET A 159 22.07 -32.63 15.63
C MET A 159 22.10 -34.14 15.36
N VAL A 160 21.40 -34.55 14.30
CA VAL A 160 21.29 -35.95 13.88
C VAL A 160 21.78 -36.07 12.45
N ASP A 161 22.62 -37.03 12.17
CA ASP A 161 23.11 -37.39 10.85
C ASP A 161 22.93 -38.88 10.59
N VAL A 162 22.70 -39.28 9.33
CA VAL A 162 22.52 -40.70 8.96
C VAL A 162 23.80 -41.21 8.33
N ASP A 163 24.48 -42.09 9.02
CA ASP A 163 25.70 -42.71 8.54
C ASP A 163 25.45 -43.48 7.24
N HIS A 164 26.34 -43.29 6.28
CA HIS A 164 26.32 -43.97 4.98
C HIS A 164 25.04 -43.78 4.17
N PHE A 165 24.30 -42.67 4.37
CA PHE A 165 23.04 -42.39 3.67
C PHE A 165 23.11 -42.59 2.13
N LYS A 166 24.23 -42.26 1.52
CA LYS A 166 24.43 -42.45 0.08
C LYS A 166 24.28 -43.90 -0.38
N ARG A 167 24.57 -44.91 0.47
CA ARG A 167 24.40 -46.33 0.14
C ARG A 167 22.92 -46.78 0.08
N PHE A 168 22.02 -46.02 0.65
CA PHE A 168 20.58 -46.29 0.64
C PHE A 168 19.85 -45.49 -0.42
N ASN A 169 20.48 -44.43 -0.98
CA ASN A 169 19.88 -43.52 -1.93
C ASN A 169 20.30 -43.82 -3.39
N ASP A 170 21.39 -44.56 -3.61
CA ASP A 170 21.86 -45.10 -4.91
C ASP A 170 21.26 -46.48 -5.15
#